data_50cf2a7a6124383c3a23fd2fd822daf3
#
_entry.id   50cf2a7a6124383c3a23fd2fd822daf3
#
_cell.length_a   1.000
_cell.length_b   1.000
_cell.length_c   1.000
_cell.angle_alpha   90.00
_cell.angle_beta   90.00
_cell.angle_gamma   90.00
#
_symmetry.space_group_name_H-M   'P 1'
#
loop_
_entity.id
_entity.type
_entity.pdbx_description
1 polymer ?
#
loop_
_entity_poly.entity_id
_entity_poly.type
_entity_poly.pdbx_seq_one_letter_code
_entity_poly.pdbx_strand_id
1 'polypeptide(L)'
;MIIKAPIKLIGNNGSPYTRKMVALLRYKHIPYKIIWGEPDEYLDRNNIEKPKPVLHPTFLFENSEKKITAVTDSTPIIRKLESKFMSRSTIPSNSVLRFLNYLLEDYGDEWGTKFMFHYRWHDDKDIDNAGTLLPLYANSTLTNEELSHKKEKIAQRQLGRVWVVGSNKKTAPLIDKCFKKIISILEDHFINFPFLLGSRPSSADFAFFGQLSQLVGFDPTPRSIIEKNSMRTMAWVGKTEDLSGLEPDSEDWISDSKLPETVKRIFCEVGKTYVPTMLKNEEAFNSGEEKWSAEILGREWEQRTFPYQVKCLKWIRDEFRSLVDKDQQKVLDLLKDTDCERILN
;
A
#
# COMPACT_ATOMS: atom_id res chain seq x y z
N MET A 1 -3.70 -24.43 0.26
CA MET A 1 -3.83 -23.48 -0.88
C MET A 1 -2.81 -23.87 -1.93
N ILE A 2 -3.25 -24.10 -3.17
CA ILE A 2 -2.40 -24.43 -4.32
C ILE A 2 -2.29 -23.17 -5.19
N ILE A 3 -1.06 -22.69 -5.36
CA ILE A 3 -0.78 -21.53 -6.23
C ILE A 3 -0.36 -22.05 -7.59
N LYS A 4 -1.20 -21.83 -8.61
CA LYS A 4 -0.99 -22.25 -9.98
C LYS A 4 -1.36 -21.13 -10.95
N ALA A 5 -0.47 -20.84 -11.89
CA ALA A 5 -0.78 -19.89 -12.98
C ALA A 5 -1.71 -20.51 -14.02
N PRO A 6 -2.59 -19.71 -14.66
CA PRO A 6 -2.78 -18.30 -14.42
C PRO A 6 -3.45 -17.98 -13.08
N ILE A 7 -2.90 -17.01 -12.34
CA ILE A 7 -3.48 -16.53 -11.10
C ILE A 7 -4.80 -15.80 -11.41
N LYS A 8 -5.88 -16.15 -10.71
CA LYS A 8 -7.17 -15.46 -10.87
C LYS A 8 -7.38 -14.46 -9.73
N LEU A 9 -7.80 -13.25 -10.08
CA LEU A 9 -8.14 -12.22 -9.08
C LEU A 9 -9.34 -11.39 -9.53
N ILE A 10 -10.09 -10.90 -8.55
CA ILE A 10 -11.17 -9.95 -8.73
C ILE A 10 -10.67 -8.60 -8.27
N GLY A 11 -10.80 -7.56 -9.08
CA GLY A 11 -10.24 -6.26 -8.78
C GLY A 11 -10.95 -5.09 -9.43
N ASN A 12 -10.48 -3.89 -9.10
CA ASN A 12 -10.94 -2.64 -9.68
C ASN A 12 -9.74 -1.71 -9.88
N ASN A 13 -9.65 -1.02 -11.02
CA ASN A 13 -8.56 -0.08 -11.31
C ASN A 13 -8.48 1.11 -10.34
N GLY A 14 -9.58 1.44 -9.67
CA GLY A 14 -9.61 2.42 -8.61
C GLY A 14 -9.12 1.93 -7.25
N SER A 15 -8.70 0.66 -7.16
CA SER A 15 -8.11 0.08 -5.94
C SER A 15 -6.59 0.12 -6.02
N PRO A 16 -5.91 0.79 -5.06
CA PRO A 16 -4.44 0.83 -5.01
C PRO A 16 -3.84 -0.57 -4.88
N TYR A 17 -4.45 -1.44 -4.10
CA TYR A 17 -3.96 -2.81 -3.91
C TYR A 17 -4.17 -3.71 -5.14
N THR A 18 -5.24 -3.47 -5.95
CA THR A 18 -5.36 -4.12 -7.26
C THR A 18 -4.21 -3.68 -8.18
N ARG A 19 -3.91 -2.39 -8.21
CA ARG A 19 -2.80 -1.83 -9.01
C ARG A 19 -1.45 -2.38 -8.56
N LYS A 20 -1.18 -2.38 -7.25
CA LYS A 20 0.00 -3.01 -6.63
C LYS A 20 0.20 -4.42 -7.14
N MET A 21 -0.82 -5.26 -7.00
CA MET A 21 -0.69 -6.69 -7.30
C MET A 21 -0.59 -6.98 -8.80
N VAL A 22 -1.33 -6.24 -9.64
CA VAL A 22 -1.25 -6.40 -11.11
C VAL A 22 0.13 -6.01 -11.63
N ALA A 23 0.70 -4.89 -11.18
CA ALA A 23 2.05 -4.47 -11.56
C ALA A 23 3.12 -5.49 -11.12
N LEU A 24 3.00 -6.02 -9.91
CA LEU A 24 3.88 -7.08 -9.41
C LEU A 24 3.77 -8.37 -10.25
N LEU A 25 2.57 -8.81 -10.60
CA LEU A 25 2.36 -10.01 -11.45
C LEU A 25 2.98 -9.81 -12.84
N ARG A 26 2.83 -8.61 -13.45
CA ARG A 26 3.47 -8.24 -14.71
C ARG A 26 5.00 -8.31 -14.61
N TYR A 27 5.57 -7.62 -13.61
CA TYR A 27 7.01 -7.63 -13.39
C TYR A 27 7.57 -9.04 -13.21
N LYS A 28 6.91 -9.90 -12.43
CA LYS A 28 7.34 -11.29 -12.17
C LYS A 28 7.04 -12.25 -13.33
N HIS A 29 6.46 -11.80 -14.42
CA HIS A 29 6.00 -12.65 -15.53
C HIS A 29 5.05 -13.78 -15.08
N ILE A 30 4.24 -13.52 -14.05
CA ILE A 30 3.26 -14.49 -13.58
C ILE A 30 1.97 -14.31 -14.39
N PRO A 31 1.57 -15.30 -15.21
CA PRO A 31 0.31 -15.21 -15.94
C PRO A 31 -0.87 -15.05 -14.99
N TYR A 32 -1.78 -14.13 -15.31
CA TYR A 32 -2.95 -13.87 -14.49
C TYR A 32 -4.21 -13.64 -15.34
N LYS A 33 -5.37 -13.79 -14.68
CA LYS A 33 -6.69 -13.42 -15.20
C LYS A 33 -7.35 -12.50 -14.21
N ILE A 34 -7.73 -11.30 -14.63
CA ILE A 34 -8.46 -10.36 -13.79
C ILE A 34 -9.95 -10.36 -14.17
N ILE A 35 -10.79 -10.34 -13.14
CA ILE A 35 -12.23 -10.17 -13.22
C ILE A 35 -12.50 -8.77 -12.67
N TRP A 36 -12.95 -7.86 -13.54
CA TRP A 36 -13.29 -6.51 -13.13
C TRP A 36 -14.65 -6.49 -12.45
N GLY A 37 -14.75 -5.87 -11.28
CA GLY A 37 -16.00 -5.71 -10.53
C GLY A 37 -15.86 -5.89 -9.02
N GLU A 38 -17.00 -5.98 -8.36
CA GLU A 38 -17.07 -6.13 -6.90
C GLU A 38 -16.89 -7.59 -6.48
N PRO A 39 -15.92 -7.88 -5.58
CA PRO A 39 -15.69 -9.25 -5.10
C PRO A 39 -16.93 -9.87 -4.46
N ASP A 40 -17.69 -9.11 -3.66
CA ASP A 40 -18.92 -9.58 -3.01
C ASP A 40 -19.91 -10.18 -4.02
N GLU A 41 -20.16 -9.43 -5.10
CA GLU A 41 -21.12 -9.84 -6.13
C GLU A 41 -20.66 -11.10 -6.89
N TYR A 42 -19.34 -11.17 -7.18
CA TYR A 42 -18.78 -12.32 -7.88
C TYR A 42 -18.80 -13.59 -7.00
N LEU A 43 -18.41 -13.45 -5.73
CA LEU A 43 -18.35 -14.58 -4.79
C LEU A 43 -19.74 -15.15 -4.53
N ASP A 44 -20.75 -14.29 -4.31
CA ASP A 44 -22.15 -14.72 -4.13
C ASP A 44 -22.67 -15.46 -5.36
N ARG A 45 -22.47 -14.89 -6.56
CA ARG A 45 -22.95 -15.48 -7.83
C ARG A 45 -22.34 -16.84 -8.14
N ASN A 46 -21.12 -17.10 -7.63
CA ASN A 46 -20.40 -18.37 -7.84
C ASN A 46 -20.42 -19.30 -6.62
N ASN A 47 -21.17 -18.99 -5.58
CA ASN A 47 -21.25 -19.75 -4.32
C ASN A 47 -19.86 -20.02 -3.70
N ILE A 48 -18.98 -19.00 -3.72
CA ILE A 48 -17.65 -19.06 -3.11
C ILE A 48 -17.71 -18.39 -1.74
N GLU A 49 -17.16 -19.06 -0.72
CA GLU A 49 -17.08 -18.51 0.64
C GLU A 49 -16.29 -17.20 0.66
N LYS A 50 -16.87 -16.18 1.31
CA LYS A 50 -16.26 -14.84 1.40
C LYS A 50 -15.16 -14.79 2.44
N PRO A 51 -14.00 -14.19 2.12
CA PRO A 51 -13.00 -13.88 3.13
C PRO A 51 -13.49 -12.77 4.08
N LYS A 52 -12.91 -12.69 5.25
CA LYS A 52 -13.21 -11.65 6.24
C LYS A 52 -11.96 -10.82 6.54
N PRO A 53 -11.92 -9.55 6.09
CA PRO A 53 -12.89 -8.83 5.26
C PRO A 53 -12.81 -9.16 3.77
N VAL A 54 -13.87 -8.82 3.00
CA VAL A 54 -13.85 -8.82 1.53
C VAL A 54 -13.19 -7.53 1.06
N LEU A 55 -12.09 -7.65 0.30
CA LEU A 55 -11.27 -6.51 -0.15
C LEU A 55 -10.88 -6.67 -1.63
N HIS A 56 -10.50 -5.57 -2.26
CA HIS A 56 -9.83 -5.54 -3.56
C HIS A 56 -8.29 -5.56 -3.40
N PRO A 57 -7.57 -6.39 -4.17
CA PRO A 57 -8.09 -7.50 -4.95
C PRO A 57 -8.42 -8.72 -4.08
N THR A 58 -9.39 -9.51 -4.50
CA THR A 58 -9.63 -10.85 -3.96
C THR A 58 -9.05 -11.88 -4.91
N PHE A 59 -8.14 -12.71 -4.42
CA PHE A 59 -7.52 -13.80 -5.17
C PHE A 59 -8.33 -15.08 -5.05
N LEU A 60 -8.37 -15.85 -6.13
CA LEU A 60 -9.05 -17.14 -6.19
C LEU A 60 -8.02 -18.25 -6.35
N PHE A 61 -7.82 -19.04 -5.31
CA PHE A 61 -6.90 -20.16 -5.31
C PHE A 61 -7.64 -21.49 -5.15
N GLU A 62 -7.04 -22.57 -5.63
CA GLU A 62 -7.54 -23.92 -5.36
C GLU A 62 -6.99 -24.44 -4.02
N ASN A 63 -7.79 -25.16 -3.27
CA ASN A 63 -7.33 -25.95 -2.13
C ASN A 63 -6.95 -27.38 -2.56
N SER A 64 -6.58 -28.24 -1.59
CA SER A 64 -6.23 -29.66 -1.85
C SER A 64 -7.37 -30.48 -2.46
N GLU A 65 -8.61 -30.06 -2.23
CA GLU A 65 -9.83 -30.70 -2.74
C GLU A 65 -10.29 -30.11 -4.10
N LYS A 66 -9.46 -29.27 -4.73
CA LYS A 66 -9.78 -28.53 -5.96
C LYS A 66 -10.96 -27.54 -5.81
N LYS A 67 -11.37 -27.24 -4.59
CA LYS A 67 -12.36 -26.21 -4.30
C LYS A 67 -11.71 -24.82 -4.35
N ILE A 68 -12.40 -23.85 -4.93
CA ILE A 68 -11.95 -22.45 -4.97
C ILE A 68 -12.07 -21.81 -3.59
N THR A 69 -11.01 -21.18 -3.14
CA THR A 69 -10.94 -20.39 -1.91
C THR A 69 -10.60 -18.95 -2.25
N ALA A 70 -11.39 -18.02 -1.76
CA ALA A 70 -11.14 -16.58 -1.92
C ALA A 70 -10.19 -16.09 -0.81
N VAL A 71 -9.15 -15.33 -1.19
CA VAL A 71 -8.12 -14.83 -0.27
C VAL A 71 -7.85 -13.36 -0.54
N THR A 72 -7.74 -12.58 0.52
CA THR A 72 -7.38 -11.15 0.48
C THR A 72 -6.08 -10.92 1.23
N ASP A 73 -5.61 -9.66 1.25
CA ASP A 73 -4.39 -9.19 1.87
C ASP A 73 -3.13 -9.40 1.00
N SER A 74 -2.62 -8.27 0.44
CA SER A 74 -1.55 -8.30 -0.57
C SER A 74 -0.21 -8.79 -0.01
N THR A 75 0.18 -8.37 1.19
CA THR A 75 1.49 -8.69 1.77
C THR A 75 1.71 -10.19 1.98
N PRO A 76 0.80 -10.95 2.65
CA PRO A 76 0.95 -12.40 2.73
C PRO A 76 0.88 -13.11 1.37
N ILE A 77 0.10 -12.56 0.42
CA ILE A 77 0.01 -13.13 -0.93
C ILE A 77 1.33 -12.95 -1.67
N ILE A 78 1.97 -11.77 -1.59
CA ILE A 78 3.31 -11.53 -2.18
C ILE A 78 4.31 -12.56 -1.65
N ARG A 79 4.38 -12.78 -0.33
CA ARG A 79 5.31 -13.76 0.27
C ARG A 79 5.10 -15.18 -0.29
N LYS A 80 3.85 -15.57 -0.51
CA LYS A 80 3.50 -16.87 -1.12
C LYS A 80 3.85 -16.91 -2.62
N LEU A 81 3.65 -15.83 -3.36
CA LEU A 81 4.06 -15.74 -4.76
C LEU A 81 5.58 -15.79 -4.90
N GLU A 82 6.33 -15.11 -4.04
CA GLU A 82 7.80 -15.14 -4.00
C GLU A 82 8.35 -16.54 -3.75
N SER A 83 7.75 -17.28 -2.80
CA SER A 83 8.18 -18.67 -2.52
C SER A 83 7.87 -19.63 -3.66
N LYS A 84 6.87 -19.36 -4.49
CA LYS A 84 6.45 -20.21 -5.61
C LYS A 84 7.11 -19.84 -6.94
N PHE A 85 7.28 -18.55 -7.19
CA PHE A 85 7.85 -17.98 -8.41
C PHE A 85 9.13 -17.22 -8.06
N MET A 86 10.25 -17.95 -7.94
CA MET A 86 11.51 -17.40 -7.40
C MET A 86 12.25 -16.46 -8.37
N SER A 87 11.96 -16.51 -9.67
CA SER A 87 12.53 -15.58 -10.64
C SER A 87 12.04 -14.15 -10.41
N ARG A 88 12.88 -13.15 -10.74
CA ARG A 88 12.54 -11.71 -10.66
C ARG A 88 12.01 -11.35 -9.27
N SER A 89 12.75 -11.77 -8.22
CA SER A 89 12.34 -11.52 -6.83
C SER A 89 12.18 -10.03 -6.55
N THR A 90 11.11 -9.68 -5.85
CA THR A 90 10.83 -8.33 -5.33
C THR A 90 11.25 -8.18 -3.88
N ILE A 91 11.82 -9.23 -3.30
CA ILE A 91 12.29 -9.25 -1.91
C ILE A 91 13.80 -9.42 -1.92
N PRO A 92 14.58 -8.49 -1.32
CA PRO A 92 16.01 -8.62 -1.20
C PRO A 92 16.44 -9.92 -0.52
N SER A 93 17.49 -10.56 -1.04
CA SER A 93 18.10 -11.76 -0.42
C SER A 93 18.84 -11.42 0.87
N ASN A 94 19.43 -10.23 0.96
CA ASN A 94 20.06 -9.72 2.16
C ASN A 94 19.01 -9.50 3.25
N SER A 95 19.18 -10.08 4.43
CA SER A 95 18.23 -10.07 5.55
C SER A 95 17.92 -8.66 6.08
N VAL A 96 18.93 -7.79 6.15
CA VAL A 96 18.77 -6.40 6.60
C VAL A 96 17.91 -5.62 5.61
N LEU A 97 18.25 -5.67 4.32
CA LEU A 97 17.48 -5.00 3.28
C LEU A 97 16.06 -5.60 3.13
N ARG A 98 15.91 -6.90 3.35
CA ARG A 98 14.59 -7.56 3.37
C ARG A 98 13.70 -6.98 4.45
N PHE A 99 14.23 -6.76 5.66
CA PHE A 99 13.48 -6.11 6.73
C PHE A 99 13.15 -4.65 6.40
N LEU A 100 14.12 -3.87 5.91
CA LEU A 100 13.87 -2.48 5.49
C LEU A 100 12.82 -2.38 4.39
N ASN A 101 12.87 -3.30 3.41
CA ASN A 101 11.83 -3.42 2.39
C ASN A 101 10.46 -3.74 3.02
N TYR A 102 10.40 -4.64 4.01
CA TYR A 102 9.14 -4.97 4.68
C TYR A 102 8.53 -3.75 5.37
N LEU A 103 9.34 -3.00 6.12
CA LEU A 103 8.89 -1.78 6.81
C LEU A 103 8.41 -0.70 5.82
N LEU A 104 9.09 -0.52 4.69
CA LEU A 104 8.67 0.41 3.65
C LEU A 104 7.41 -0.07 2.91
N GLU A 105 7.27 -1.38 2.65
CA GLU A 105 6.05 -1.94 2.05
C GLU A 105 4.84 -1.67 2.95
N ASP A 106 4.97 -1.95 4.24
CA ASP A 106 3.91 -1.73 5.22
C ASP A 106 3.55 -0.24 5.35
N TYR A 107 4.55 0.65 5.40
CA TYR A 107 4.32 2.10 5.36
C TYR A 107 3.59 2.54 4.08
N GLY A 108 3.99 2.03 2.93
CA GLY A 108 3.33 2.33 1.65
C GLY A 108 1.87 1.89 1.66
N ASP A 109 1.58 0.72 2.17
CA ASP A 109 0.22 0.17 2.25
C ASP A 109 -0.63 0.88 3.30
N GLU A 110 -0.12 1.09 4.53
CA GLU A 110 -0.91 1.52 5.67
C GLU A 110 -0.90 3.04 5.90
N TRP A 111 0.22 3.72 5.60
CA TRP A 111 0.30 5.17 5.67
C TRP A 111 -0.02 5.84 4.34
N GLY A 112 0.45 5.28 3.23
CA GLY A 112 0.13 5.77 1.89
C GLY A 112 -1.37 5.76 1.60
N THR A 113 -2.10 4.76 2.11
CA THR A 113 -3.57 4.71 1.98
C THR A 113 -4.27 5.87 2.70
N LYS A 114 -3.66 6.46 3.76
CA LYS A 114 -4.22 7.65 4.43
C LYS A 114 -4.24 8.85 3.47
N PHE A 115 -3.18 9.04 2.68
CA PHE A 115 -3.14 10.07 1.65
C PHE A 115 -4.20 9.83 0.58
N MET A 116 -4.19 8.62 -0.01
CA MET A 116 -5.07 8.26 -1.11
C MET A 116 -6.54 8.37 -0.74
N PHE A 117 -6.93 7.77 0.38
CA PHE A 117 -8.33 7.75 0.79
C PHE A 117 -8.81 9.12 1.28
N HIS A 118 -7.93 9.90 1.94
CA HIS A 118 -8.22 11.28 2.32
C HIS A 118 -8.53 12.12 1.10
N TYR A 119 -7.61 12.25 0.14
CA TYR A 119 -7.82 13.09 -1.02
C TYR A 119 -9.04 12.66 -1.85
N ARG A 120 -9.23 11.38 -2.03
CA ARG A 120 -10.37 10.84 -2.81
C ARG A 120 -11.73 11.21 -2.24
N TRP A 121 -11.85 11.36 -0.92
CA TRP A 121 -13.12 11.52 -0.23
C TRP A 121 -13.21 12.80 0.62
N HIS A 122 -12.36 13.79 0.35
CA HIS A 122 -12.31 15.04 1.10
C HIS A 122 -12.95 16.21 0.35
N ASP A 123 -12.55 16.46 -0.89
CA ASP A 123 -13.03 17.57 -1.70
C ASP A 123 -14.12 17.11 -2.69
N ASP A 124 -15.15 17.94 -2.89
CA ASP A 124 -16.31 17.60 -3.73
C ASP A 124 -15.94 17.14 -5.14
N LYS A 125 -14.94 17.76 -5.77
CA LYS A 125 -14.48 17.39 -7.12
C LYS A 125 -13.86 15.99 -7.16
N ASP A 126 -13.15 15.57 -6.09
CA ASP A 126 -12.55 14.24 -5.99
C ASP A 126 -13.62 13.20 -5.65
N ILE A 127 -14.57 13.54 -4.80
CA ILE A 127 -15.76 12.72 -4.49
C ILE A 127 -16.58 12.48 -5.76
N ASP A 128 -16.84 13.53 -6.54
CA ASP A 128 -17.57 13.42 -7.80
C ASP A 128 -16.84 12.53 -8.81
N ASN A 129 -15.54 12.76 -8.99
CA ASN A 129 -14.68 11.95 -9.85
C ASN A 129 -14.69 10.48 -9.42
N ALA A 130 -14.43 10.20 -8.15
CA ALA A 130 -14.36 8.85 -7.63
C ALA A 130 -15.70 8.13 -7.71
N GLY A 131 -16.78 8.80 -7.32
CA GLY A 131 -18.14 8.26 -7.41
C GLY A 131 -18.51 7.87 -8.84
N THR A 132 -18.03 8.62 -9.84
CA THR A 132 -18.28 8.37 -11.25
C THR A 132 -17.39 7.27 -11.82
N LEU A 133 -16.08 7.33 -11.60
CA LEU A 133 -15.12 6.42 -12.25
C LEU A 133 -15.06 5.03 -11.62
N LEU A 134 -15.28 4.90 -10.31
CA LEU A 134 -15.22 3.58 -9.66
C LEU A 134 -16.23 2.59 -10.22
N PRO A 135 -17.54 2.95 -10.41
CA PRO A 135 -18.48 2.08 -11.10
C PRO A 135 -18.10 1.78 -12.55
N LEU A 136 -17.63 2.79 -13.29
CA LEU A 136 -17.25 2.64 -14.71
C LEU A 136 -16.01 1.74 -14.87
N TYR A 137 -15.08 1.71 -13.93
CA TYR A 137 -13.98 0.77 -13.93
C TYR A 137 -14.40 -0.69 -13.70
N ALA A 138 -15.53 -0.89 -13.00
CA ALA A 138 -16.12 -2.21 -12.88
C ALA A 138 -16.92 -2.59 -14.15
N ASN A 139 -17.67 -1.64 -14.71
CA ASN A 139 -18.43 -1.83 -15.94
C ASN A 139 -18.61 -0.50 -16.69
N SER A 140 -17.91 -0.34 -17.81
CA SER A 140 -17.97 0.88 -18.64
C SER A 140 -19.24 1.00 -19.49
N THR A 141 -20.09 -0.03 -19.53
CA THR A 141 -21.35 -0.05 -20.31
C THR A 141 -22.59 0.26 -19.48
N LEU A 142 -22.42 0.78 -18.26
CA LEU A 142 -23.54 1.22 -17.41
C LEU A 142 -24.33 2.33 -18.11
N THR A 143 -25.67 2.26 -18.03
CA THR A 143 -26.52 3.38 -18.40
C THR A 143 -26.30 4.57 -17.47
N ASN A 144 -26.70 5.78 -17.88
CA ASN A 144 -26.57 6.96 -17.04
C ASN A 144 -27.35 6.84 -15.71
N GLU A 145 -28.50 6.18 -15.74
CA GLU A 145 -29.32 5.93 -14.55
C GLU A 145 -28.62 4.97 -13.57
N GLU A 146 -28.11 3.83 -14.06
CA GLU A 146 -27.35 2.87 -13.27
C GLU A 146 -26.08 3.51 -12.68
N LEU A 147 -25.38 4.33 -13.49
CA LEU A 147 -24.19 5.05 -13.05
C LEU A 147 -24.51 6.02 -11.92
N SER A 148 -25.58 6.81 -12.06
CA SER A 148 -26.02 7.76 -11.03
C SER A 148 -26.32 7.07 -9.72
N HIS A 149 -27.07 5.96 -9.75
CA HIS A 149 -27.39 5.18 -8.57
C HIS A 149 -26.14 4.57 -7.89
N LYS A 150 -25.25 3.98 -8.68
CA LYS A 150 -24.00 3.39 -8.15
C LYS A 150 -23.06 4.47 -7.59
N LYS A 151 -22.96 5.63 -8.22
CA LYS A 151 -22.19 6.80 -7.77
C LYS A 151 -22.61 7.21 -6.37
N GLU A 152 -23.89 7.44 -6.17
CA GLU A 152 -24.44 7.85 -4.87
C GLU A 152 -24.15 6.79 -3.79
N LYS A 153 -24.44 5.52 -4.07
CA LYS A 153 -24.22 4.41 -3.14
C LYS A 153 -22.74 4.28 -2.73
N ILE A 154 -21.80 4.39 -3.67
CA ILE A 154 -20.37 4.31 -3.39
C ILE A 154 -19.92 5.51 -2.57
N ALA A 155 -20.31 6.75 -2.96
CA ALA A 155 -19.94 7.96 -2.25
C ALA A 155 -20.42 7.91 -0.79
N GLN A 156 -21.69 7.61 -0.54
CA GLN A 156 -22.24 7.48 0.82
C GLN A 156 -21.49 6.44 1.66
N ARG A 157 -21.23 5.24 1.09
CA ARG A 157 -20.50 4.18 1.77
C ARG A 157 -19.09 4.63 2.18
N GLN A 158 -18.36 5.28 1.29
CA GLN A 158 -16.96 5.61 1.52
C GLN A 158 -16.80 6.84 2.42
N LEU A 159 -17.65 7.85 2.27
CA LEU A 159 -17.69 8.99 3.19
C LEU A 159 -17.95 8.54 4.64
N GLY A 160 -18.82 7.55 4.84
CA GLY A 160 -19.03 6.93 6.15
C GLY A 160 -17.83 6.16 6.70
N ARG A 161 -16.76 5.97 5.90
CA ARG A 161 -15.57 5.15 6.25
C ARG A 161 -14.27 5.93 6.31
N VAL A 162 -14.26 7.24 6.08
CA VAL A 162 -13.02 8.05 6.12
C VAL A 162 -12.29 7.99 7.47
N TRP A 163 -13.01 7.63 8.52
CA TRP A 163 -12.45 7.40 9.86
C TRP A 163 -11.40 6.26 9.89
N VAL A 164 -11.49 5.27 9.00
CA VAL A 164 -10.55 4.12 8.93
C VAL A 164 -9.12 4.60 8.72
N VAL A 165 -8.95 5.65 7.92
CA VAL A 165 -7.64 6.26 7.66
C VAL A 165 -7.34 7.45 8.57
N GLY A 166 -8.22 7.74 9.55
CA GLY A 166 -8.06 8.86 10.47
C GLY A 166 -8.30 10.23 9.83
N SER A 167 -8.93 10.29 8.64
CA SER A 167 -9.22 11.55 7.97
C SER A 167 -10.40 12.26 8.62
N ASN A 168 -10.17 13.47 9.09
CA ASN A 168 -11.15 14.38 9.68
C ASN A 168 -10.65 15.82 9.60
N LYS A 169 -11.44 16.79 10.07
CA LYS A 169 -11.08 18.23 10.02
C LYS A 169 -9.79 18.58 10.77
N LYS A 170 -9.45 17.84 11.85
CA LYS A 170 -8.23 18.08 12.63
C LYS A 170 -6.99 17.53 11.91
N THR A 171 -7.11 16.34 11.31
CA THR A 171 -5.98 15.61 10.71
C THR A 171 -5.72 15.98 9.26
N ALA A 172 -6.73 16.49 8.53
CA ALA A 172 -6.61 16.87 7.12
C ALA A 172 -5.38 17.75 6.80
N PRO A 173 -5.07 18.83 7.55
CA PRO A 173 -3.89 19.65 7.27
C PRO A 173 -2.57 18.92 7.51
N LEU A 174 -2.57 17.92 8.41
CA LEU A 174 -1.38 17.10 8.67
C LEU A 174 -1.17 16.06 7.59
N ILE A 175 -2.25 15.42 7.11
CA ILE A 175 -2.21 14.48 5.99
C ILE A 175 -1.65 15.18 4.73
N ASP A 176 -2.14 16.38 4.41
CA ASP A 176 -1.66 17.19 3.30
C ASP A 176 -0.17 17.55 3.45
N LYS A 177 0.26 17.98 4.64
CA LYS A 177 1.67 18.29 4.93
C LYS A 177 2.57 17.06 4.76
N CYS A 178 2.17 15.91 5.29
CA CYS A 178 2.94 14.67 5.17
C CYS A 178 3.02 14.19 3.71
N PHE A 179 1.92 14.28 2.96
CA PHE A 179 1.90 13.95 1.55
C PHE A 179 2.88 14.81 0.74
N LYS A 180 2.80 16.14 0.89
CA LYS A 180 3.72 17.07 0.22
C LYS A 180 5.17 16.82 0.60
N LYS A 181 5.43 16.42 1.84
CA LYS A 181 6.78 16.09 2.30
C LYS A 181 7.30 14.82 1.64
N ILE A 182 6.53 13.73 1.64
CA ILE A 182 6.99 12.47 1.05
C ILE A 182 7.22 12.58 -0.45
N ILE A 183 6.34 13.25 -1.21
CA ILE A 183 6.54 13.44 -2.66
C ILE A 183 7.77 14.31 -2.97
N SER A 184 8.09 15.29 -2.11
CA SER A 184 9.33 16.07 -2.24
C SER A 184 10.58 15.22 -2.02
N ILE A 185 10.53 14.26 -1.07
CA ILE A 185 11.65 13.33 -0.85
C ILE A 185 11.78 12.37 -2.04
N LEU A 186 10.67 11.89 -2.58
CA LEU A 186 10.66 11.01 -3.76
C LEU A 186 11.18 11.73 -5.01
N GLU A 187 10.86 13.03 -5.18
CA GLU A 187 11.41 13.83 -6.27
C GLU A 187 12.95 13.88 -6.23
N ASP A 188 13.52 14.09 -5.04
CA ASP A 188 14.98 14.08 -4.84
C ASP A 188 15.55 12.65 -5.01
N HIS A 189 14.83 11.64 -4.53
CA HIS A 189 15.26 10.24 -4.56
C HIS A 189 15.42 9.72 -5.99
N PHE A 190 14.43 9.99 -6.83
CA PHE A 190 14.42 9.53 -8.23
C PHE A 190 15.41 10.26 -9.16
N ILE A 191 16.21 11.21 -8.64
CA ILE A 191 17.37 11.72 -9.35
C ILE A 191 18.48 10.65 -9.46
N ASN A 192 18.65 9.86 -8.40
CA ASN A 192 19.78 8.94 -8.27
C ASN A 192 19.38 7.46 -8.32
N PHE A 193 18.14 7.13 -7.96
CA PHE A 193 17.68 5.75 -7.86
C PHE A 193 16.36 5.58 -8.61
N PRO A 194 16.25 4.59 -9.53
CA PRO A 194 15.00 4.30 -10.22
C PRO A 194 13.94 3.64 -9.33
N PHE A 195 14.34 3.07 -8.18
CA PHE A 195 13.46 2.41 -7.21
C PHE A 195 13.92 2.70 -5.78
N LEU A 196 13.05 2.44 -4.79
CA LEU A 196 13.28 2.82 -3.38
C LEU A 196 14.57 2.24 -2.78
N LEU A 197 14.93 1.02 -3.14
CA LEU A 197 16.10 0.34 -2.60
C LEU A 197 17.17 -0.01 -3.65
N GLY A 198 17.28 0.79 -4.71
CA GLY A 198 18.33 0.62 -5.71
C GLY A 198 17.84 0.69 -7.15
N SER A 199 18.41 -0.14 -8.02
CA SER A 199 18.14 -0.14 -9.46
C SER A 199 17.13 -1.19 -9.90
N ARG A 200 16.59 -1.99 -8.96
CA ARG A 200 15.53 -2.96 -9.22
C ARG A 200 14.33 -2.76 -8.27
N PRO A 201 13.10 -3.09 -8.73
CA PRO A 201 11.91 -2.89 -7.91
C PRO A 201 11.83 -3.91 -6.77
N SER A 202 11.47 -3.43 -5.60
CA SER A 202 11.15 -4.21 -4.41
C SER A 202 9.63 -4.29 -4.19
N SER A 203 9.17 -5.11 -3.26
CA SER A 203 7.74 -5.15 -2.89
C SER A 203 7.27 -3.82 -2.30
N ALA A 204 8.16 -3.05 -1.66
CA ALA A 204 7.88 -1.68 -1.22
C ALA A 204 7.57 -0.74 -2.40
N ASP A 205 8.29 -0.86 -3.52
CA ASP A 205 8.00 -0.07 -4.71
C ASP A 205 6.58 -0.32 -5.22
N PHE A 206 6.14 -1.57 -5.23
CA PHE A 206 4.77 -1.90 -5.64
C PHE A 206 3.71 -1.40 -4.64
N ALA A 207 4.01 -1.34 -3.34
CA ALA A 207 3.13 -0.74 -2.34
C ALA A 207 2.98 0.77 -2.56
N PHE A 208 4.10 1.49 -2.72
CA PHE A 208 4.09 2.91 -3.07
C PHE A 208 3.40 3.15 -4.42
N PHE A 209 3.72 2.34 -5.44
CA PHE A 209 3.06 2.43 -6.74
C PHE A 209 1.55 2.29 -6.63
N GLY A 210 1.06 1.32 -5.87
CA GLY A 210 -0.38 1.12 -5.69
C GLY A 210 -1.07 2.42 -5.27
N GLN A 211 -0.58 3.08 -4.23
CA GLN A 211 -1.16 4.32 -3.72
C GLN A 211 -0.91 5.51 -4.67
N LEU A 212 0.34 5.68 -5.11
CA LEU A 212 0.70 6.79 -6.01
C LEU A 212 0.01 6.69 -7.37
N SER A 213 -0.29 5.49 -7.88
CA SER A 213 -1.06 5.31 -9.12
C SER A 213 -2.45 5.94 -9.04
N GLN A 214 -3.05 5.95 -7.86
CA GLN A 214 -4.32 6.61 -7.60
C GLN A 214 -4.14 8.13 -7.46
N LEU A 215 -3.18 8.56 -6.64
CA LEU A 215 -2.88 9.96 -6.37
C LEU A 215 -2.39 10.74 -7.62
N VAL A 216 -1.77 10.05 -8.58
CA VAL A 216 -1.33 10.62 -9.87
C VAL A 216 -2.39 10.47 -10.96
N GLY A 217 -2.96 9.28 -11.08
CA GLY A 217 -3.74 8.90 -12.25
C GLY A 217 -5.25 8.99 -12.09
N PHE A 218 -5.75 9.01 -10.86
CA PHE A 218 -7.18 8.90 -10.58
C PHE A 218 -7.76 10.13 -9.89
N ASP A 219 -7.14 10.61 -8.81
CA ASP A 219 -7.70 11.66 -7.94
C ASP A 219 -7.20 13.06 -8.35
N PRO A 220 -8.07 13.99 -8.78
CA PRO A 220 -7.68 15.29 -9.37
C PRO A 220 -6.85 16.19 -8.46
N THR A 221 -7.20 16.29 -7.16
CA THR A 221 -6.51 17.18 -6.23
C THR A 221 -5.06 16.79 -6.00
N PRO A 222 -4.74 15.54 -5.58
CA PRO A 222 -3.34 15.14 -5.37
C PRO A 222 -2.55 15.10 -6.67
N ARG A 223 -3.18 14.78 -7.81
CA ARG A 223 -2.54 14.89 -9.13
C ARG A 223 -2.02 16.30 -9.38
N SER A 224 -2.83 17.32 -9.16
CA SER A 224 -2.42 18.73 -9.33
C SER A 224 -1.27 19.13 -8.39
N ILE A 225 -1.22 18.55 -7.18
CA ILE A 225 -0.12 18.78 -6.23
C ILE A 225 1.18 18.15 -6.76
N ILE A 226 1.10 16.91 -7.28
CA ILE A 226 2.26 16.18 -7.82
C ILE A 226 2.78 16.87 -9.09
N GLU A 227 1.92 17.29 -10.00
CA GLU A 227 2.28 18.03 -11.23
C GLU A 227 3.11 19.27 -10.92
N LYS A 228 2.86 19.95 -9.81
CA LYS A 228 3.58 21.16 -9.42
C LYS A 228 4.87 20.89 -8.66
N ASN A 229 4.99 19.74 -7.99
CA ASN A 229 6.03 19.54 -6.98
C ASN A 229 6.89 18.30 -7.18
N SER A 230 6.47 17.33 -8.03
CA SER A 230 7.16 16.04 -8.10
C SER A 230 6.94 15.32 -9.43
N MET A 231 7.43 15.90 -10.51
CA MET A 231 7.26 15.34 -11.86
C MET A 231 8.00 14.01 -12.05
N ARG A 232 9.10 13.76 -11.32
CA ARG A 232 9.77 12.46 -11.34
C ARG A 232 8.92 11.37 -10.73
N THR A 233 8.18 11.67 -9.65
CA THR A 233 7.19 10.73 -9.09
C THR A 233 6.10 10.42 -10.11
N MET A 234 5.61 11.40 -10.85
CA MET A 234 4.63 11.16 -11.92
C MET A 234 5.19 10.25 -13.02
N ALA A 235 6.40 10.53 -13.51
CA ALA A 235 7.07 9.71 -14.50
C ALA A 235 7.36 8.28 -13.99
N TRP A 236 7.77 8.16 -12.71
CA TRP A 236 8.01 6.89 -12.06
C TRP A 236 6.75 6.03 -11.97
N VAL A 237 5.61 6.61 -11.62
CA VAL A 237 4.31 5.92 -11.63
C VAL A 237 3.98 5.39 -13.02
N GLY A 238 4.16 6.20 -14.08
CA GLY A 238 3.94 5.76 -15.46
C GLY A 238 4.82 4.60 -15.88
N LYS A 239 6.10 4.58 -15.46
CA LYS A 239 7.02 3.45 -15.72
C LYS A 239 6.64 2.20 -14.92
N THR A 240 6.31 2.36 -13.65
CA THR A 240 6.07 1.24 -12.73
C THR A 240 4.75 0.51 -13.02
N GLU A 241 3.88 1.10 -13.82
CA GLU A 241 2.66 0.47 -14.33
C GLU A 241 2.91 -0.89 -14.99
N ASP A 242 3.98 -0.98 -15.78
CA ASP A 242 4.37 -2.22 -16.45
C ASP A 242 5.90 -2.33 -16.55
N LEU A 243 6.46 -3.09 -15.64
CA LEU A 243 7.88 -3.43 -15.60
C LEU A 243 8.18 -4.81 -16.19
N SER A 244 7.30 -5.37 -17.01
CA SER A 244 7.50 -6.70 -17.61
C SER A 244 8.73 -6.75 -18.50
N GLY A 245 9.09 -5.64 -19.15
CA GLY A 245 10.30 -5.52 -19.97
C GLY A 245 11.59 -5.20 -19.22
N LEU A 246 11.55 -5.05 -17.89
CA LEU A 246 12.74 -4.77 -17.10
C LEU A 246 13.44 -6.07 -16.71
N GLU A 247 14.72 -6.23 -17.05
CA GLU A 247 15.57 -7.34 -16.60
C GLU A 247 16.53 -6.84 -15.51
N PRO A 248 16.23 -7.10 -14.22
CA PRO A 248 17.05 -6.61 -13.12
C PRO A 248 18.25 -7.53 -12.90
N ASP A 249 19.41 -6.94 -12.58
CA ASP A 249 20.52 -7.69 -12.02
C ASP A 249 20.26 -8.10 -10.57
N SER A 250 20.88 -9.19 -10.14
CA SER A 250 20.72 -9.72 -8.77
C SER A 250 21.29 -8.77 -7.71
N GLU A 251 22.33 -8.02 -8.07
CA GLU A 251 23.09 -7.13 -7.17
C GLU A 251 22.61 -5.67 -7.19
N ASP A 252 21.50 -5.38 -7.85
CA ASP A 252 20.96 -4.03 -8.04
C ASP A 252 20.27 -3.43 -6.80
N TRP A 253 20.69 -3.84 -5.60
CA TRP A 253 20.24 -3.28 -4.33
C TRP A 253 21.23 -2.27 -3.76
N ILE A 254 20.73 -1.31 -2.95
CA ILE A 254 21.60 -0.44 -2.16
C ILE A 254 22.44 -1.27 -1.18
N SER A 255 23.56 -0.67 -0.69
CA SER A 255 24.36 -1.30 0.36
C SER A 255 23.62 -1.38 1.70
N ASP A 256 23.80 -2.48 2.44
CA ASP A 256 23.34 -2.68 3.81
C ASP A 256 24.30 -2.09 4.87
N SER A 257 25.32 -1.36 4.45
CA SER A 257 26.29 -0.72 5.36
C SER A 257 25.96 0.75 5.67
N LYS A 258 25.28 1.43 4.72
CA LYS A 258 24.88 2.83 4.87
C LYS A 258 23.70 3.13 3.97
N LEU A 259 22.65 3.72 4.53
CA LEU A 259 21.52 4.19 3.73
C LEU A 259 21.89 5.42 2.90
N PRO A 260 21.48 5.48 1.63
CA PRO A 260 21.45 6.74 0.89
C PRO A 260 20.65 7.80 1.65
N GLU A 261 21.05 9.05 1.55
CA GLU A 261 20.43 10.16 2.30
C GLU A 261 18.91 10.26 2.06
N THR A 262 18.46 10.08 0.83
CA THR A 262 17.04 10.14 0.49
C THR A 262 16.26 8.98 1.10
N VAL A 263 16.84 7.78 1.18
CA VAL A 263 16.24 6.62 1.86
C VAL A 263 16.15 6.87 3.38
N LYS A 264 17.22 7.42 3.98
CA LYS A 264 17.18 7.82 5.39
C LYS A 264 16.10 8.87 5.66
N ARG A 265 15.90 9.83 4.77
CA ARG A 265 14.82 10.83 4.87
C ARG A 265 13.43 10.18 4.80
N ILE A 266 13.22 9.14 3.97
CA ILE A 266 11.97 8.39 3.95
C ILE A 266 11.75 7.74 5.33
N PHE A 267 12.75 7.06 5.89
CA PHE A 267 12.63 6.47 7.23
C PHE A 267 12.39 7.52 8.33
N CYS A 268 12.95 8.73 8.21
CA CYS A 268 12.60 9.83 9.12
C CYS A 268 11.12 10.21 9.05
N GLU A 269 10.49 10.18 7.88
CA GLU A 269 9.05 10.40 7.76
C GLU A 269 8.24 9.23 8.36
N VAL A 270 8.69 8.00 8.14
CA VAL A 270 8.11 6.80 8.79
C VAL A 270 8.12 6.94 10.31
N GLY A 271 9.29 7.26 10.88
CA GLY A 271 9.47 7.37 12.33
C GLY A 271 8.67 8.51 12.96
N LYS A 272 8.56 9.66 12.27
CA LYS A 272 7.86 10.84 12.79
C LYS A 272 6.33 10.78 12.66
N THR A 273 5.81 9.96 11.76
CA THR A 273 4.37 9.95 11.42
C THR A 273 3.73 8.60 11.66
N TYR A 274 4.24 7.57 11.00
CA TYR A 274 3.67 6.23 11.03
C TYR A 274 3.90 5.52 12.37
N VAL A 275 5.14 5.52 12.85
CA VAL A 275 5.50 4.85 14.10
C VAL A 275 4.65 5.31 15.29
N PRO A 276 4.52 6.62 15.60
CA PRO A 276 3.72 7.05 16.74
C PRO A 276 2.23 6.72 16.59
N THR A 277 1.68 6.71 15.36
CA THR A 277 0.29 6.31 15.15
C THR A 277 0.06 4.82 15.35
N MET A 278 1.01 3.98 14.94
CA MET A 278 0.93 2.53 15.14
C MET A 278 1.01 2.16 16.62
N LEU A 279 1.93 2.78 17.36
CA LEU A 279 2.10 2.54 18.81
C LEU A 279 0.89 3.01 19.62
N LYS A 280 0.34 4.19 19.31
CA LYS A 280 -0.87 4.68 19.98
C LYS A 280 -2.11 3.85 19.65
N ASN A 281 -2.23 3.38 18.42
CA ASN A 281 -3.30 2.47 18.05
C ASN A 281 -3.20 1.11 18.78
N GLU A 282 -2.00 0.57 18.96
CA GLU A 282 -1.77 -0.65 19.75
C GLU A 282 -2.12 -0.44 21.23
N GLU A 283 -1.67 0.68 21.84
CA GLU A 283 -2.00 1.05 23.22
C GLU A 283 -3.52 1.11 23.44
N ALA A 284 -4.24 1.83 22.58
CA ALA A 284 -5.69 1.95 22.63
C ALA A 284 -6.40 0.60 22.45
N PHE A 285 -5.92 -0.22 21.53
CA PHE A 285 -6.46 -1.56 21.31
C PHE A 285 -6.33 -2.44 22.56
N ASN A 286 -5.14 -2.44 23.16
CA ASN A 286 -4.85 -3.23 24.37
C ASN A 286 -5.62 -2.75 25.59
N SER A 287 -5.92 -1.44 25.66
CA SER A 287 -6.73 -0.83 26.73
C SER A 287 -8.25 -0.90 26.47
N GLY A 288 -8.68 -1.44 25.31
CA GLY A 288 -10.09 -1.51 24.93
C GLY A 288 -10.72 -0.17 24.57
N GLU A 289 -9.91 0.84 24.22
CA GLU A 289 -10.39 2.17 23.85
C GLU A 289 -10.89 2.16 22.39
N GLU A 290 -12.07 2.75 22.14
CA GLU A 290 -12.63 2.86 20.78
C GLU A 290 -11.93 3.92 19.92
N LYS A 291 -11.29 4.90 20.56
CA LYS A 291 -10.61 6.03 19.93
C LYS A 291 -9.35 6.38 20.71
N TRP A 292 -8.41 6.98 20.00
CA TRP A 292 -7.18 7.51 20.59
C TRP A 292 -6.80 8.85 19.96
N SER A 293 -6.01 9.62 20.68
CA SER A 293 -5.36 10.82 20.17
C SER A 293 -3.87 10.83 20.52
N ALA A 294 -3.09 11.50 19.67
CA ALA A 294 -1.67 11.71 19.88
C ALA A 294 -1.22 13.02 19.22
N GLU A 295 -0.12 13.58 19.69
CA GLU A 295 0.54 14.66 18.98
C GLU A 295 1.46 14.09 17.90
N ILE A 296 1.23 14.46 16.64
CA ILE A 296 2.05 14.09 15.48
C ILE A 296 2.52 15.36 14.79
N LEU A 297 3.84 15.55 14.71
CA LEU A 297 4.46 16.75 14.11
C LEU A 297 3.90 18.08 14.67
N GLY A 298 3.65 18.13 15.98
CA GLY A 298 3.12 19.30 16.70
C GLY A 298 1.64 19.57 16.46
N ARG A 299 0.87 18.58 15.98
CA ARG A 299 -0.57 18.66 15.75
C ARG A 299 -1.30 17.48 16.35
N GLU A 300 -2.53 17.70 16.79
CA GLU A 300 -3.40 16.63 17.29
C GLU A 300 -3.81 15.72 16.12
N TRP A 301 -3.57 14.41 16.29
CA TRP A 301 -4.13 13.33 15.50
C TRP A 301 -5.17 12.60 16.31
N GLU A 302 -6.38 12.43 15.78
CA GLU A 302 -7.44 11.67 16.40
C GLU A 302 -7.94 10.60 15.43
N GLN A 303 -8.04 9.36 15.89
CA GLN A 303 -8.52 8.24 15.08
C GLN A 303 -9.25 7.21 15.93
N ARG A 304 -10.17 6.47 15.34
CA ARG A 304 -10.72 5.26 15.95
C ARG A 304 -9.68 4.15 15.98
N THR A 305 -9.73 3.33 17.01
CA THR A 305 -8.87 2.13 17.13
C THR A 305 -9.12 1.18 15.96
N PHE A 306 -8.03 0.78 15.29
CA PHE A 306 -8.09 -0.04 14.11
C PHE A 306 -7.31 -1.35 14.32
N PRO A 307 -8.01 -2.47 14.61
CA PRO A 307 -7.37 -3.74 14.98
C PRO A 307 -6.43 -4.31 13.90
N TYR A 308 -6.69 -4.01 12.62
CA TYR A 308 -5.82 -4.49 11.54
C TYR A 308 -4.40 -3.91 11.63
N GLN A 309 -4.25 -2.64 12.01
CA GLN A 309 -2.92 -2.03 12.18
C GLN A 309 -2.14 -2.61 13.37
N VAL A 310 -2.82 -3.13 14.39
CA VAL A 310 -2.16 -3.89 15.48
C VAL A 310 -1.54 -5.19 14.93
N LYS A 311 -2.24 -5.85 14.01
CA LYS A 311 -1.73 -7.03 13.31
C LYS A 311 -0.52 -6.69 12.42
N CYS A 312 -0.54 -5.56 11.71
CA CYS A 312 0.59 -5.08 10.92
C CYS A 312 1.81 -4.81 11.80
N LEU A 313 1.63 -4.12 12.91
CA LEU A 313 2.69 -3.86 13.89
C LEU A 313 3.31 -5.15 14.43
N LYS A 314 2.46 -6.11 14.79
CA LYS A 314 2.95 -7.44 15.21
C LYS A 314 3.81 -8.09 14.11
N TRP A 315 3.39 -8.05 12.87
CA TRP A 315 4.14 -8.63 11.76
C TRP A 315 5.49 -7.93 11.52
N ILE A 316 5.56 -6.60 11.62
CA ILE A 316 6.82 -5.86 11.55
C ILE A 316 7.79 -6.37 12.64
N ARG A 317 7.30 -6.50 13.89
CA ARG A 317 8.10 -7.02 14.99
C ARG A 317 8.52 -8.48 14.81
N ASP A 318 7.64 -9.32 14.29
CA ASP A 318 7.94 -10.74 14.00
C ASP A 318 9.02 -10.86 12.91
N GLU A 319 8.95 -10.05 11.84
CA GLU A 319 10.00 -9.98 10.80
C GLU A 319 11.34 -9.54 11.39
N PHE A 320 11.37 -8.51 12.24
CA PHE A 320 12.59 -8.05 12.89
C PHE A 320 13.19 -9.13 13.82
N ARG A 321 12.35 -9.75 14.65
CA ARG A 321 12.78 -10.82 15.58
C ARG A 321 13.25 -12.09 14.87
N SER A 322 12.85 -12.30 13.64
CA SER A 322 13.31 -13.43 12.81
C SER A 322 14.76 -13.28 12.32
N LEU A 323 15.33 -12.07 12.39
CA LEU A 323 16.71 -11.80 12.02
C LEU A 323 17.67 -12.35 13.10
N VAL A 324 18.87 -12.74 12.66
CA VAL A 324 19.95 -13.05 13.62
C VAL A 324 20.44 -11.77 14.31
N ASP A 325 20.96 -11.86 15.53
CA ASP A 325 21.33 -10.72 16.37
C ASP A 325 22.22 -9.69 15.65
N LYS A 326 23.19 -10.15 14.86
CA LYS A 326 24.06 -9.28 14.07
C LYS A 326 23.28 -8.43 13.07
N ASP A 327 22.26 -9.00 12.44
CA ASP A 327 21.45 -8.30 11.44
C ASP A 327 20.42 -7.38 12.11
N GLN A 328 19.90 -7.78 13.28
CA GLN A 328 19.09 -6.89 14.12
C GLN A 328 19.88 -5.63 14.50
N GLN A 329 21.14 -5.80 14.95
CA GLN A 329 21.99 -4.66 15.28
C GLN A 329 22.26 -3.76 14.08
N LYS A 330 22.52 -4.34 12.89
CA LYS A 330 22.67 -3.55 11.66
C LYS A 330 21.41 -2.74 11.31
N VAL A 331 20.23 -3.34 11.45
CA VAL A 331 18.96 -2.64 11.24
C VAL A 331 18.85 -1.44 12.20
N LEU A 332 19.13 -1.65 13.49
CA LEU A 332 19.10 -0.58 14.49
C LEU A 332 20.11 0.54 14.16
N ASP A 333 21.31 0.20 13.73
CA ASP A 333 22.36 1.16 13.35
C ASP A 333 21.93 1.98 12.11
N LEU A 334 21.30 1.36 11.11
CA LEU A 334 20.80 2.02 9.90
C LEU A 334 19.61 2.93 10.17
N LEU A 335 18.72 2.54 11.08
CA LEU A 335 17.54 3.30 11.46
C LEU A 335 17.81 4.33 12.58
N LYS A 336 19.01 4.34 13.13
CA LYS A 336 19.42 5.33 14.14
C LYS A 336 19.12 6.75 13.70
N ASP A 337 18.56 7.54 14.60
CA ASP A 337 18.15 8.96 14.39
C ASP A 337 16.95 9.11 13.40
N THR A 338 16.23 8.04 13.10
CA THR A 338 15.02 8.12 12.27
C THR A 338 13.72 8.00 13.08
N ASP A 339 13.78 7.67 14.36
CA ASP A 339 12.68 7.28 15.25
C ASP A 339 11.97 5.96 14.84
N CYS A 340 12.43 5.27 13.80
CA CYS A 340 11.85 4.00 13.37
C CYS A 340 12.14 2.86 14.34
N GLU A 341 13.25 2.89 15.06
CA GLU A 341 13.62 1.88 16.06
C GLU A 341 12.56 1.70 17.16
N ARG A 342 11.76 2.73 17.41
CA ARG A 342 10.67 2.69 18.41
C ARG A 342 9.57 1.67 18.09
N ILE A 343 9.37 1.33 16.81
CA ILE A 343 8.35 0.37 16.39
C ILE A 343 8.75 -1.09 16.72
N LEU A 344 10.04 -1.33 16.94
CA LEU A 344 10.63 -2.67 17.09
C LEU A 344 10.55 -3.21 18.52
N ASN A 345 10.24 -2.37 19.48
CA ASN A 345 10.19 -2.71 20.91
C ASN A 345 8.85 -3.33 21.33
#